data_9f85e85019d0e78a3550f56e12b6d764
#
_entry.id   9f85e85019d0e78a3550f56e12b6d764
#
_cell.length_a   1.000
_cell.length_b   1.000
_cell.length_c   1.000
_cell.angle_alpha   90.00
_cell.angle_beta   90.00
_cell.angle_gamma   90.00
#
_symmetry.space_group_name_H-M   'P 1'
#
loop_
_entity.id
_entity.type
_entity.pdbx_description
1 polymer ?
#
loop_
_entity_poly.entity_id
_entity_poly.type
_entity_poly.pdbx_seq_one_letter_code
_entity_poly.pdbx_strand_id
1 'polypeptide(L)'
;MEADKIILNKSTNEENSLKSKKRDIKNLKSFSFFFKASILFIFTIILFFFLTFMRKKFESYNNKLTYRNKLINNNSNSYNIYCSYTKQNLNNRSQPFFYEDELYFITDLILCDIPFSLIRFADGENSIMKGIELTGIDMWHWSSNNKKFQESLIESASICSNGNNFIGIPCKNWKKISKSILSFSNCSSSKYMTYSTLFTNKNFENFKYWLHQYIISSNRRKIILVANSKINKNIEWAYKFFPVPDTLVDNWEHYSPSLLFELSEIAKKKNLIFFISAGPSSNIIISNLIKINSENIYIDFGSSIEFITKGYSTRSYFPKEKFSKKSCETFILKNKMLIYK
;
A
#
# COMPACT_ATOMS: atom_id res chain seq x y z
N MET A 1 67.72 44.37 48.88
CA MET A 1 68.02 44.10 47.47
C MET A 1 67.63 42.68 46.94
N GLU A 2 67.80 41.62 47.76
CA GLU A 2 67.32 40.27 47.32
C GLU A 2 65.81 40.06 47.36
N ALA A 3 65.12 40.63 48.34
CA ALA A 3 63.67 40.50 48.48
C ALA A 3 62.91 41.13 47.32
N ASP A 4 63.38 42.26 46.79
CA ASP A 4 62.74 42.94 45.67
C ASP A 4 62.86 42.15 44.32
N LYS A 5 63.93 41.39 44.17
CA LYS A 5 64.13 40.52 43.00
C LYS A 5 63.19 39.31 42.98
N ILE A 6 62.87 38.78 44.18
CA ILE A 6 61.99 37.64 44.32
C ILE A 6 60.56 38.05 44.04
N ILE A 7 60.13 39.23 44.45
CA ILE A 7 58.79 39.76 44.19
C ILE A 7 58.61 40.06 42.67
N LEU A 8 59.63 40.65 42.02
CA LEU A 8 59.56 40.94 40.60
C LEU A 8 59.53 39.68 39.74
N ASN A 9 60.28 38.65 40.04
CA ASN A 9 60.24 37.36 39.36
C ASN A 9 58.92 36.61 39.54
N LYS A 10 58.25 36.79 40.67
CA LYS A 10 56.95 36.16 40.93
C LYS A 10 55.85 36.83 40.13
N SER A 11 55.85 38.17 40.02
CA SER A 11 54.85 38.92 39.23
C SER A 11 54.97 38.66 37.71
N THR A 12 56.23 38.56 37.20
CA THR A 12 56.45 38.23 35.80
C THR A 12 56.04 36.79 35.40
N ASN A 13 56.23 35.81 36.31
CA ASN A 13 55.78 34.45 36.09
C ASN A 13 54.26 34.31 36.13
N GLU A 14 53.56 35.04 36.99
CA GLU A 14 52.10 35.07 37.05
C GLU A 14 51.53 35.72 35.76
N GLU A 15 52.12 36.82 35.29
CA GLU A 15 51.68 37.50 34.08
C GLU A 15 51.88 36.63 32.82
N ASN A 16 52.99 35.91 32.75
CA ASN A 16 53.25 34.97 31.64
C ASN A 16 52.31 33.76 31.69
N SER A 17 51.96 33.26 32.85
CA SER A 17 50.99 32.20 33.05
C SER A 17 49.57 32.63 32.64
N LEU A 18 49.20 33.90 32.96
CA LEU A 18 47.90 34.46 32.55
C LEU A 18 47.82 34.67 31.02
N LYS A 19 48.91 35.12 30.39
CA LYS A 19 49.01 35.27 28.92
C LYS A 19 48.93 33.94 28.19
N SER A 20 49.56 32.89 28.72
CA SER A 20 49.46 31.52 28.20
C SER A 20 48.01 31.02 28.30
N LYS A 21 47.36 31.08 29.43
CA LYS A 21 45.97 30.66 29.63
C LYS A 21 44.99 31.40 28.70
N LYS A 22 45.16 32.70 28.50
CA LYS A 22 44.36 33.49 27.54
C LYS A 22 44.53 33.03 26.10
N ARG A 23 45.75 32.63 25.71
CA ARG A 23 46.04 32.09 24.37
C ARG A 23 45.39 30.74 24.16
N ASP A 24 45.45 29.85 25.16
CA ASP A 24 44.83 28.53 25.07
C ASP A 24 43.29 28.61 25.02
N ILE A 25 42.68 29.51 25.75
CA ILE A 25 41.21 29.75 25.68
C ILE A 25 40.82 30.30 24.31
N LYS A 26 41.62 31.17 23.69
CA LYS A 26 41.37 31.71 22.33
C LYS A 26 41.52 30.62 21.30
N ASN A 27 42.52 29.74 21.42
CA ASN A 27 42.72 28.60 20.54
C ASN A 27 41.56 27.57 20.63
N LEU A 28 41.11 27.28 21.84
CA LEU A 28 39.95 26.40 22.08
C LEU A 28 38.66 26.94 21.47
N LYS A 29 38.41 28.25 21.62
CA LYS A 29 37.23 28.89 20.98
C LYS A 29 37.31 28.85 19.45
N SER A 30 38.48 29.10 18.89
CA SER A 30 38.70 28.99 17.45
C SER A 30 38.48 27.57 16.95
N PHE A 31 39.05 26.55 17.63
CA PHE A 31 38.87 25.15 17.28
C PHE A 31 37.39 24.72 17.34
N SER A 32 36.67 25.12 18.39
CA SER A 32 35.22 24.87 18.52
C SER A 32 34.41 25.50 17.39
N PHE A 33 34.79 26.70 16.96
CA PHE A 33 34.14 27.37 15.82
C PHE A 33 34.37 26.62 14.50
N PHE A 34 35.62 26.24 14.21
CA PHE A 34 35.94 25.47 13.01
C PHE A 34 35.24 24.09 12.99
N PHE A 35 35.19 23.44 14.13
CA PHE A 35 34.52 22.16 14.26
C PHE A 35 33.01 22.27 13.99
N LYS A 36 32.34 23.29 14.55
CA LYS A 36 30.93 23.57 14.29
C LYS A 36 30.67 23.91 12.80
N ALA A 37 31.54 24.73 12.21
CA ALA A 37 31.44 25.09 10.79
C ALA A 37 31.60 23.86 9.88
N SER A 38 32.52 22.96 10.20
CA SER A 38 32.73 21.71 9.46
C SER A 38 31.53 20.76 9.55
N ILE A 39 30.91 20.64 10.71
CA ILE A 39 29.68 19.86 10.89
C ILE A 39 28.53 20.44 10.06
N LEU A 40 28.36 21.77 10.11
CA LEU A 40 27.31 22.45 9.34
C LEU A 40 27.53 22.26 7.82
N PHE A 41 28.76 22.35 7.36
CA PHE A 41 29.14 22.13 5.97
C PHE A 41 28.84 20.70 5.50
N ILE A 42 29.20 19.68 6.31
CA ILE A 42 28.89 18.29 6.02
C ILE A 42 27.37 18.07 5.96
N PHE A 43 26.62 18.66 6.91
CA PHE A 43 25.17 18.55 6.93
C PHE A 43 24.51 19.19 5.70
N THR A 44 25.05 20.33 5.23
CA THR A 44 24.59 21.02 4.01
C THR A 44 24.84 20.16 2.76
N ILE A 45 25.98 19.50 2.67
CA ILE A 45 26.30 18.58 1.58
C ILE A 45 25.36 17.39 1.57
N ILE A 46 25.13 16.76 2.72
CA ILE A 46 24.21 15.63 2.86
C ILE A 46 22.78 16.05 2.46
N LEU A 47 22.32 17.20 2.93
CA LEU A 47 21.01 17.73 2.58
C LEU A 47 20.88 18.02 1.09
N PHE A 48 21.92 18.58 0.45
CA PHE A 48 21.96 18.84 -0.99
C PHE A 48 21.84 17.52 -1.80
N PHE A 49 22.62 16.49 -1.44
CA PHE A 49 22.51 15.20 -2.08
C PHE A 49 21.14 14.55 -1.86
N PHE A 50 20.59 14.65 -0.67
CA PHE A 50 19.25 14.15 -0.36
C PHE A 50 18.18 14.86 -1.20
N LEU A 51 18.20 16.19 -1.27
CA LEU A 51 17.25 16.97 -2.08
C LEU A 51 17.40 16.67 -3.58
N THR A 52 18.61 16.53 -4.07
CA THR A 52 18.88 16.16 -5.47
C THR A 52 18.37 14.76 -5.79
N PHE A 53 18.56 13.81 -4.89
CA PHE A 53 18.02 12.45 -5.02
C PHE A 53 16.49 12.46 -5.02
N MET A 54 15.86 13.20 -4.10
CA MET A 54 14.41 13.34 -4.03
C MET A 54 13.84 13.99 -5.28
N ARG A 55 14.50 15.05 -5.78
CA ARG A 55 14.12 15.71 -7.04
C ARG A 55 14.19 14.75 -8.22
N LYS A 56 15.27 14.01 -8.41
CA LYS A 56 15.39 13.01 -9.50
C LYS A 56 14.31 11.93 -9.39
N LYS A 57 14.00 11.49 -8.19
CA LYS A 57 12.94 10.52 -7.95
C LYS A 57 11.55 11.07 -8.30
N PHE A 58 11.30 12.33 -7.93
CA PHE A 58 10.07 13.03 -8.26
C PHE A 58 9.93 13.30 -9.77
N GLU A 59 11.01 13.71 -10.43
CA GLU A 59 11.05 13.89 -11.89
C GLU A 59 10.83 12.56 -12.63
N SER A 60 11.45 11.47 -12.20
CA SER A 60 11.20 10.14 -12.76
C SER A 60 9.75 9.69 -12.57
N TYR A 61 9.17 9.99 -11.42
CA TYR A 61 7.76 9.73 -11.13
C TYR A 61 6.84 10.54 -12.05
N ASN A 62 7.05 11.85 -12.12
CA ASN A 62 6.26 12.74 -12.98
C ASN A 62 6.40 12.39 -14.47
N ASN A 63 7.58 11.99 -14.90
CA ASN A 63 7.82 11.57 -16.28
C ASN A 63 7.06 10.27 -16.61
N LYS A 64 7.05 9.28 -15.72
CA LYS A 64 6.23 8.07 -15.87
C LYS A 64 4.74 8.42 -15.93
N LEU A 65 4.29 9.31 -15.07
CA LEU A 65 2.90 9.75 -14.99
C LEU A 65 2.48 10.56 -16.23
N THR A 66 3.31 11.49 -16.66
CA THR A 66 3.11 12.32 -17.87
C THR A 66 3.15 11.46 -19.14
N TYR A 67 4.03 10.46 -19.19
CA TYR A 67 4.09 9.50 -20.28
C TYR A 67 2.81 8.66 -20.35
N ARG A 68 2.32 8.16 -19.23
CA ARG A 68 1.02 7.46 -19.15
C ARG A 68 -0.13 8.34 -19.61
N ASN A 69 -0.17 9.60 -19.19
CA ASN A 69 -1.17 10.58 -19.63
C ASN A 69 -1.14 10.82 -21.12
N LYS A 70 0.04 10.96 -21.69
CA LYS A 70 0.24 11.14 -23.13
C LYS A 70 -0.20 9.92 -23.93
N LEU A 71 0.06 8.71 -23.42
CA LEU A 71 -0.37 7.46 -24.05
C LEU A 71 -1.89 7.29 -24.05
N ILE A 72 -2.54 7.69 -22.95
CA ILE A 72 -3.99 7.57 -22.81
C ILE A 72 -4.73 8.58 -23.70
N ASN A 73 -4.15 9.76 -23.91
CA ASN A 73 -4.85 10.88 -24.54
C ASN A 73 -4.56 11.07 -26.04
N ASN A 74 -3.43 10.57 -26.59
CA ASN A 74 -2.93 11.11 -27.84
C ASN A 74 -2.68 10.13 -29.01
N ASN A 75 -2.75 8.81 -28.84
CA ASN A 75 -2.54 7.94 -29.99
C ASN A 75 -2.96 6.48 -29.75
N SER A 76 -3.88 5.96 -30.53
CA SER A 76 -4.36 4.57 -30.43
C SER A 76 -3.21 3.54 -30.59
N ASN A 77 -2.22 3.80 -31.41
CA ASN A 77 -1.09 2.90 -31.60
C ASN A 77 -0.19 2.82 -30.37
N SER A 78 0.13 3.96 -29.75
CA SER A 78 0.96 4.00 -28.54
C SER A 78 0.26 3.34 -27.35
N TYR A 79 -1.05 3.51 -27.24
CA TYR A 79 -1.86 2.83 -26.24
C TYR A 79 -1.86 1.31 -26.43
N ASN A 80 -2.05 0.83 -27.65
CA ASN A 80 -2.04 -0.60 -27.96
C ASN A 80 -0.67 -1.24 -27.67
N ILE A 81 0.44 -0.56 -27.99
CA ILE A 81 1.81 -1.01 -27.65
C ILE A 81 1.97 -1.11 -26.15
N TYR A 82 1.54 -0.10 -25.41
CA TYR A 82 1.61 -0.10 -23.94
C TYR A 82 0.84 -1.24 -23.32
N CYS A 83 -0.38 -1.48 -23.78
CA CYS A 83 -1.21 -2.58 -23.26
C CYS A 83 -0.66 -3.96 -23.65
N SER A 84 -0.06 -4.08 -24.82
CA SER A 84 0.65 -5.30 -25.22
C SER A 84 1.85 -5.58 -24.29
N TYR A 85 2.62 -4.55 -23.94
CA TYR A 85 3.72 -4.66 -22.99
C TYR A 85 3.24 -5.01 -21.57
N THR A 86 2.14 -4.39 -21.12
CA THR A 86 1.51 -4.73 -19.83
C THR A 86 1.07 -6.18 -19.78
N LYS A 87 0.45 -6.68 -20.86
CA LYS A 87 0.05 -8.09 -21.01
C LYS A 87 1.25 -9.03 -21.02
N GLN A 88 2.33 -8.64 -21.69
CA GLN A 88 3.57 -9.41 -21.69
C GLN A 88 4.19 -9.48 -20.30
N ASN A 89 4.20 -8.37 -19.54
CA ASN A 89 4.67 -8.35 -18.16
C ASN A 89 3.84 -9.27 -17.27
N LEU A 90 2.51 -9.31 -17.43
CA LEU A 90 1.64 -10.23 -16.72
C LEU A 90 1.98 -11.68 -17.04
N ASN A 91 2.19 -12.01 -18.31
CA ASN A 91 2.51 -13.38 -18.74
C ASN A 91 3.87 -13.85 -18.21
N ASN A 92 4.88 -12.96 -18.22
CA ASN A 92 6.25 -13.23 -17.81
C ASN A 92 6.48 -13.03 -16.31
N ARG A 93 5.47 -12.59 -15.57
CA ARG A 93 5.57 -12.36 -14.13
C ARG A 93 5.82 -13.69 -13.40
N SER A 94 6.84 -13.71 -12.55
CA SER A 94 7.17 -14.86 -11.70
C SER A 94 6.91 -14.60 -10.22
N GLN A 95 6.79 -13.32 -9.82
CA GLN A 95 6.63 -12.87 -8.44
C GLN A 95 6.07 -11.44 -8.40
N PRO A 96 5.58 -10.93 -7.24
CA PRO A 96 5.23 -9.53 -7.07
C PRO A 96 6.41 -8.60 -7.38
N PHE A 97 6.11 -7.45 -7.97
CA PHE A 97 7.07 -6.36 -8.12
C PHE A 97 7.38 -5.70 -6.76
N PHE A 98 8.30 -4.79 -6.72
CA PHE A 98 8.48 -3.91 -5.57
C PHE A 98 7.20 -3.15 -5.26
N TYR A 99 7.00 -2.78 -4.01
CA TYR A 99 5.73 -2.31 -3.47
C TYR A 99 5.08 -1.16 -4.28
N GLU A 100 5.86 -0.16 -4.70
CA GLU A 100 5.36 0.93 -5.55
C GLU A 100 5.12 0.48 -6.99
N ASP A 101 6.05 -0.30 -7.54
CA ASP A 101 5.94 -0.81 -8.92
C ASP A 101 4.78 -1.80 -9.04
N GLU A 102 4.47 -2.51 -7.96
CA GLU A 102 3.31 -3.40 -7.90
C GLU A 102 1.99 -2.61 -7.99
N LEU A 103 1.89 -1.47 -7.32
CA LEU A 103 0.73 -0.59 -7.47
C LEU A 103 0.58 -0.15 -8.93
N TYR A 104 1.67 0.28 -9.57
CA TYR A 104 1.65 0.68 -10.98
C TYR A 104 1.25 -0.46 -11.89
N PHE A 105 1.78 -1.65 -11.66
CA PHE A 105 1.42 -2.82 -12.44
C PHE A 105 -0.08 -3.13 -12.36
N ILE A 106 -0.65 -3.18 -11.16
CA ILE A 106 -2.10 -3.44 -10.96
C ILE A 106 -2.94 -2.32 -11.59
N THR A 107 -2.51 -1.07 -11.47
CA THR A 107 -3.20 0.05 -12.10
C THR A 107 -3.11 0.01 -13.63
N ASP A 108 -2.01 -0.47 -14.18
CA ASP A 108 -1.83 -0.64 -15.61
C ASP A 108 -2.74 -1.74 -16.18
N LEU A 109 -2.99 -2.82 -15.43
CA LEU A 109 -3.99 -3.82 -15.82
C LEU A 109 -5.38 -3.20 -15.99
N ILE A 110 -5.77 -2.31 -15.06
CA ILE A 110 -7.06 -1.60 -15.16
C ILE A 110 -7.08 -0.67 -16.37
N LEU A 111 -6.03 0.12 -16.56
CA LEU A 111 -5.94 1.07 -17.68
C LEU A 111 -5.97 0.38 -19.04
N CYS A 112 -5.40 -0.81 -19.12
CA CYS A 112 -5.36 -1.63 -20.33
C CYS A 112 -6.56 -2.56 -20.51
N ASP A 113 -7.56 -2.43 -19.66
CA ASP A 113 -8.76 -3.28 -19.70
C ASP A 113 -8.45 -4.78 -19.64
N ILE A 114 -7.35 -5.16 -19.00
CA ILE A 114 -6.99 -6.57 -18.82
C ILE A 114 -7.81 -7.13 -17.64
N PRO A 115 -8.65 -8.15 -17.84
CA PRO A 115 -9.43 -8.75 -16.78
C PRO A 115 -8.53 -9.38 -15.71
N PHE A 116 -8.87 -9.10 -14.44
CA PHE A 116 -8.24 -9.72 -13.29
C PHE A 116 -9.10 -9.59 -12.04
N SER A 117 -8.74 -10.32 -11.02
CA SER A 117 -9.27 -10.10 -9.67
C SER A 117 -8.17 -9.89 -8.65
N LEU A 118 -8.49 -9.15 -7.60
CA LEU A 118 -7.63 -8.94 -6.45
C LEU A 118 -8.44 -9.07 -5.17
N ILE A 119 -8.18 -10.13 -4.42
CA ILE A 119 -8.64 -10.31 -3.05
C ILE A 119 -7.51 -10.07 -2.08
N ARG A 120 -7.83 -9.66 -0.84
CA ARG A 120 -6.80 -9.34 0.15
C ARG A 120 -7.10 -10.01 1.47
N PHE A 121 -6.09 -10.63 2.04
CA PHE A 121 -6.15 -11.25 3.35
C PHE A 121 -5.23 -10.52 4.33
N ALA A 122 -5.75 -10.25 5.52
CA ALA A 122 -5.01 -9.63 6.61
C ALA A 122 -5.23 -10.43 7.92
N ASP A 123 -5.05 -9.78 9.05
CA ASP A 123 -5.22 -10.39 10.38
C ASP A 123 -6.65 -10.82 10.67
N GLY A 124 -7.63 -10.00 10.28
CA GLY A 124 -9.02 -10.30 10.47
C GLY A 124 -9.46 -11.56 9.72
N GLU A 125 -9.20 -11.62 8.42
CA GLU A 125 -9.48 -12.78 7.59
C GLU A 125 -8.77 -14.02 8.11
N ASN A 126 -7.49 -13.91 8.48
CA ASN A 126 -6.72 -15.01 9.05
C ASN A 126 -7.31 -15.53 10.38
N SER A 127 -7.83 -14.64 11.22
CA SER A 127 -8.47 -15.03 12.48
C SER A 127 -9.75 -15.83 12.22
N ILE A 128 -10.61 -15.35 11.32
CA ILE A 128 -11.82 -16.06 10.91
C ILE A 128 -11.47 -17.43 10.32
N MET A 129 -10.51 -17.50 9.40
CA MET A 129 -10.09 -18.78 8.79
C MET A 129 -9.62 -19.80 9.84
N LYS A 130 -9.06 -19.34 10.97
CA LYS A 130 -8.65 -20.17 12.11
C LYS A 130 -9.77 -20.46 13.10
N GLY A 131 -10.95 -19.91 12.92
CA GLY A 131 -12.06 -20.05 13.86
C GLY A 131 -11.90 -19.21 15.13
N ILE A 132 -11.08 -18.14 15.10
CA ILE A 132 -10.87 -17.21 16.21
C ILE A 132 -11.90 -16.09 16.11
N GLU A 133 -12.76 -15.97 17.13
CA GLU A 133 -13.77 -14.93 17.20
C GLU A 133 -13.17 -13.52 17.15
N LEU A 134 -13.86 -12.62 16.50
CA LEU A 134 -13.51 -11.21 16.38
C LEU A 134 -14.64 -10.35 16.89
N THR A 135 -14.34 -9.51 17.87
CA THR A 135 -15.29 -8.59 18.48
C THR A 135 -14.76 -7.17 18.42
N GLY A 136 -15.59 -6.25 17.93
CA GLY A 136 -15.29 -4.82 18.00
C GLY A 136 -14.14 -4.29 17.13
N ILE A 137 -13.65 -5.08 16.18
CA ILE A 137 -12.61 -4.64 15.26
C ILE A 137 -13.28 -4.06 14.01
N ASP A 138 -12.98 -2.80 13.70
CA ASP A 138 -13.28 -2.17 12.43
C ASP A 138 -14.78 -2.13 12.03
N MET A 139 -15.68 -2.07 12.98
CA MET A 139 -17.12 -2.00 12.78
C MET A 139 -17.79 -3.30 12.27
N TRP A 140 -17.11 -4.42 12.27
CA TRP A 140 -17.69 -5.72 11.99
C TRP A 140 -17.27 -6.76 13.03
N HIS A 141 -18.12 -7.75 13.23
CA HIS A 141 -17.90 -8.85 14.16
C HIS A 141 -17.94 -10.17 13.40
N TRP A 142 -17.38 -11.18 13.98
CA TRP A 142 -17.54 -12.54 13.51
C TRP A 142 -17.56 -13.51 14.69
N SER A 143 -18.62 -14.33 14.75
CA SER A 143 -18.75 -15.40 15.73
C SER A 143 -18.33 -16.74 15.13
N SER A 144 -17.66 -17.58 15.93
CA SER A 144 -17.25 -18.93 15.55
C SER A 144 -18.44 -19.85 15.18
N ASN A 145 -19.67 -19.46 15.51
CA ASN A 145 -20.90 -20.15 15.10
C ASN A 145 -21.22 -19.96 13.61
N ASN A 146 -20.72 -18.88 12.98
CA ASN A 146 -20.94 -18.63 11.56
C ASN A 146 -19.94 -19.44 10.68
N LYS A 147 -20.11 -20.78 10.68
CA LYS A 147 -19.23 -21.72 9.97
C LYS A 147 -19.30 -21.57 8.46
N LYS A 148 -20.47 -21.30 7.90
CA LYS A 148 -20.63 -21.11 6.44
C LYS A 148 -19.83 -19.91 5.93
N PHE A 149 -19.77 -18.81 6.69
CA PHE A 149 -18.93 -17.68 6.36
C PHE A 149 -17.45 -18.07 6.37
N GLN A 150 -17.01 -18.76 7.42
CA GLN A 150 -15.62 -19.24 7.55
C GLN A 150 -15.22 -20.14 6.37
N GLU A 151 -16.03 -21.13 6.04
CA GLU A 151 -15.80 -22.08 4.93
C GLU A 151 -15.74 -21.34 3.59
N SER A 152 -16.67 -20.42 3.33
CA SER A 152 -16.68 -19.59 2.12
C SER A 152 -15.44 -18.70 2.03
N LEU A 153 -14.98 -18.16 3.16
CA LEU A 153 -13.77 -17.34 3.21
C LEU A 153 -12.51 -18.18 2.92
N ILE A 154 -12.43 -19.40 3.45
CA ILE A 154 -11.34 -20.36 3.16
C ILE A 154 -11.37 -20.72 1.66
N GLU A 155 -12.53 -21.06 1.11
CA GLU A 155 -12.69 -21.38 -0.30
C GLU A 155 -12.21 -20.21 -1.18
N SER A 156 -12.52 -18.98 -0.80
CA SER A 156 -12.10 -17.80 -1.56
C SER A 156 -10.57 -17.69 -1.70
N ALA A 157 -9.79 -18.21 -0.75
CA ALA A 157 -8.33 -18.21 -0.83
C ALA A 157 -7.78 -19.11 -1.94
N SER A 158 -8.59 -19.99 -2.52
CA SER A 158 -8.16 -20.91 -3.59
C SER A 158 -8.28 -20.34 -5.01
N ILE A 159 -8.79 -19.11 -5.19
CA ILE A 159 -9.02 -18.54 -6.52
C ILE A 159 -7.75 -18.25 -7.34
N CYS A 160 -6.60 -18.11 -6.68
CA CYS A 160 -5.34 -17.81 -7.36
C CYS A 160 -4.80 -18.95 -8.24
N SER A 161 -5.41 -20.11 -8.20
CA SER A 161 -5.02 -21.24 -9.06
C SER A 161 -5.43 -21.06 -10.51
N ASN A 162 -6.36 -20.17 -10.82
CA ASN A 162 -6.96 -20.02 -12.14
C ASN A 162 -6.93 -18.56 -12.63
N GLY A 163 -6.45 -18.36 -13.85
CA GLY A 163 -6.50 -17.06 -14.53
C GLY A 163 -5.65 -15.97 -13.88
N ASN A 164 -6.05 -14.72 -14.04
CA ASN A 164 -5.35 -13.54 -13.53
C ASN A 164 -5.88 -13.13 -12.14
N ASN A 165 -5.96 -14.08 -11.21
CA ASN A 165 -6.51 -13.85 -9.88
C ASN A 165 -5.37 -13.63 -8.88
N PHE A 166 -5.32 -12.44 -8.28
CA PHE A 166 -4.29 -12.07 -7.32
C PHE A 166 -4.77 -12.21 -5.88
N ILE A 167 -3.88 -12.72 -5.03
CA ILE A 167 -4.06 -12.74 -3.59
C ILE A 167 -3.09 -11.76 -2.94
N GLY A 168 -3.63 -10.75 -2.26
CA GLY A 168 -2.89 -9.85 -1.41
C GLY A 168 -2.60 -10.49 -0.05
N ILE A 169 -1.32 -10.64 0.28
CA ILE A 169 -0.85 -11.18 1.55
C ILE A 169 -0.14 -10.12 2.39
N PRO A 170 -0.15 -10.22 3.73
CA PRO A 170 0.54 -9.27 4.60
C PRO A 170 2.05 -9.29 4.41
N CYS A 171 2.70 -8.16 4.78
CA CYS A 171 4.15 -8.03 4.70
C CYS A 171 4.89 -8.74 5.85
N LYS A 172 6.22 -8.60 5.84
CA LYS A 172 7.18 -9.26 6.73
C LYS A 172 6.83 -9.26 8.22
N ASN A 173 6.35 -8.16 8.76
CA ASN A 173 6.03 -8.07 10.19
C ASN A 173 4.92 -9.06 10.60
N TRP A 174 4.21 -9.58 9.63
CA TRP A 174 3.05 -10.48 9.77
C TRP A 174 3.34 -11.88 9.18
N LYS A 175 4.60 -12.30 9.20
CA LYS A 175 5.06 -13.57 8.61
C LYS A 175 4.23 -14.78 9.01
N LYS A 176 3.82 -14.86 10.29
CA LYS A 176 3.00 -15.98 10.79
C LYS A 176 1.62 -15.98 10.13
N ILE A 177 1.02 -14.79 9.95
CA ILE A 177 -0.27 -14.62 9.29
C ILE A 177 -0.17 -14.99 7.81
N SER A 178 0.85 -14.47 7.10
CA SER A 178 1.06 -14.81 5.69
C SER A 178 1.23 -16.30 5.45
N LYS A 179 2.02 -16.99 6.29
CA LYS A 179 2.17 -18.44 6.21
C LYS A 179 0.85 -19.18 6.44
N SER A 180 0.06 -18.71 7.41
CA SER A 180 -1.24 -19.28 7.70
C SER A 180 -2.22 -19.10 6.54
N ILE A 181 -2.31 -17.89 5.97
CA ILE A 181 -3.17 -17.64 4.79
C ILE A 181 -2.77 -18.55 3.64
N LEU A 182 -1.46 -18.65 3.37
CA LEU A 182 -0.94 -19.50 2.30
C LEU A 182 -1.20 -20.99 2.52
N SER A 183 -1.32 -21.46 3.78
CA SER A 183 -1.68 -22.86 4.07
C SER A 183 -3.15 -23.17 3.76
N PHE A 184 -4.02 -22.18 3.73
CA PHE A 184 -5.42 -22.32 3.29
C PHE A 184 -5.58 -22.14 1.77
N SER A 185 -4.64 -21.44 1.13
CA SER A 185 -4.70 -21.19 -0.29
C SER A 185 -4.03 -22.32 -1.08
N ASN A 186 -4.59 -22.67 -2.22
CA ASN A 186 -3.95 -23.56 -3.19
C ASN A 186 -3.00 -22.81 -4.14
N CYS A 187 -2.49 -21.64 -3.71
CA CYS A 187 -1.56 -20.83 -4.48
C CYS A 187 -0.19 -21.51 -4.58
N SER A 188 0.05 -22.20 -5.66
CA SER A 188 1.34 -22.83 -5.96
C SER A 188 2.38 -21.87 -6.55
N SER A 189 1.96 -20.69 -7.01
CA SER A 189 2.82 -19.74 -7.72
C SER A 189 2.80 -18.36 -7.11
N SER A 190 3.98 -17.80 -6.83
CA SER A 190 4.14 -16.40 -6.42
C SER A 190 3.75 -15.39 -7.50
N LYS A 191 3.56 -15.82 -8.74
CA LYS A 191 3.07 -15.02 -9.86
C LYS A 191 1.78 -14.26 -9.52
N TYR A 192 0.87 -14.91 -8.80
CA TYR A 192 -0.45 -14.37 -8.46
C TYR A 192 -0.52 -13.79 -7.03
N MET A 193 0.62 -13.59 -6.38
CA MET A 193 0.68 -12.93 -5.07
C MET A 193 0.91 -11.45 -5.22
N THR A 194 0.36 -10.66 -4.30
CA THR A 194 0.58 -9.22 -4.18
C THR A 194 0.51 -8.81 -2.70
N TYR A 195 0.47 -7.52 -2.42
CA TYR A 195 0.45 -7.00 -1.05
C TYR A 195 -0.98 -6.72 -0.58
N SER A 196 -1.37 -7.21 0.60
CA SER A 196 -2.67 -6.85 1.20
C SER A 196 -2.78 -5.35 1.49
N THR A 197 -1.64 -4.68 1.68
CA THR A 197 -1.53 -3.24 1.91
C THR A 197 -1.28 -2.42 0.65
N LEU A 198 -1.53 -2.99 -0.54
CA LEU A 198 -1.17 -2.38 -1.83
C LEU A 198 -1.69 -0.95 -2.00
N PHE A 199 -2.90 -0.67 -1.53
CA PHE A 199 -3.59 0.61 -1.67
C PHE A 199 -3.48 1.52 -0.44
N THR A 200 -2.64 1.15 0.52
CA THR A 200 -2.54 1.83 1.82
C THR A 200 -1.12 2.26 2.14
N ASN A 201 -0.90 2.81 3.29
CA ASN A 201 0.41 3.22 3.78
C ASN A 201 1.15 4.11 2.77
N LYS A 202 2.34 3.73 2.39
CA LYS A 202 3.19 4.49 1.48
C LYS A 202 2.60 4.67 0.08
N ASN A 203 1.80 3.72 -0.38
CA ASN A 203 1.16 3.80 -1.69
C ASN A 203 -0.11 4.67 -1.69
N PHE A 204 -0.62 5.05 -0.51
CA PHE A 204 -1.93 5.66 -0.39
C PHE A 204 -2.09 6.95 -1.20
N GLU A 205 -1.14 7.87 -1.14
CA GLU A 205 -1.22 9.13 -1.88
C GLU A 205 -1.16 8.91 -3.40
N ASN A 206 -0.30 8.00 -3.86
CA ASN A 206 -0.21 7.64 -5.27
C ASN A 206 -1.48 6.94 -5.74
N PHE A 207 -2.03 6.05 -4.92
CA PHE A 207 -3.28 5.37 -5.19
C PHE A 207 -4.45 6.35 -5.26
N LYS A 208 -4.55 7.29 -4.31
CA LYS A 208 -5.60 8.30 -4.27
C LYS A 208 -5.59 9.18 -5.52
N TYR A 209 -4.41 9.69 -5.89
CA TYR A 209 -4.23 10.48 -7.10
C TYR A 209 -4.63 9.69 -8.35
N TRP A 210 -4.14 8.46 -8.48
CA TRP A 210 -4.43 7.58 -9.59
C TRP A 210 -5.92 7.27 -9.71
N LEU A 211 -6.58 6.95 -8.61
CA LEU A 211 -8.01 6.63 -8.59
C LEU A 211 -8.85 7.79 -9.12
N HIS A 212 -8.57 9.02 -8.67
CA HIS A 212 -9.28 10.20 -9.12
C HIS A 212 -9.02 10.51 -10.60
N GLN A 213 -7.78 10.53 -11.01
CA GLN A 213 -7.41 11.01 -12.35
C GLN A 213 -7.73 10.02 -13.47
N TYR A 214 -7.61 8.73 -13.20
CA TYR A 214 -7.65 7.74 -14.27
C TYR A 214 -8.85 6.82 -14.23
N ILE A 215 -9.39 6.56 -13.08
CA ILE A 215 -10.52 5.65 -12.94
C ILE A 215 -11.83 6.40 -12.92
N ILE A 216 -11.98 7.33 -11.98
CA ILE A 216 -13.25 8.05 -11.79
C ILE A 216 -13.50 9.01 -12.96
N SER A 217 -12.47 9.74 -13.40
CA SER A 217 -12.59 10.73 -14.48
C SER A 217 -12.61 10.15 -15.88
N SER A 218 -12.17 8.90 -16.09
CA SER A 218 -12.01 8.35 -17.43
C SER A 218 -13.32 7.85 -18.08
N ASN A 219 -14.33 7.54 -17.28
CA ASN A 219 -15.63 6.95 -17.71
C ASN A 219 -15.53 5.77 -18.71
N ARG A 220 -14.35 5.14 -18.82
CA ARG A 220 -14.10 4.08 -19.81
C ARG A 220 -14.87 2.80 -19.50
N ARG A 221 -15.03 2.49 -18.21
CA ARG A 221 -15.78 1.34 -17.74
C ARG A 221 -16.83 1.73 -16.72
N LYS A 222 -17.91 0.96 -16.69
CA LYS A 222 -18.94 1.12 -15.67
C LYS A 222 -18.43 0.57 -14.35
N ILE A 223 -18.33 1.42 -13.34
CA ILE A 223 -17.87 1.03 -12.00
C ILE A 223 -19.08 0.59 -11.18
N ILE A 224 -19.02 -0.63 -10.67
CA ILE A 224 -19.98 -1.18 -9.69
C ILE A 224 -19.33 -1.01 -8.32
N LEU A 225 -19.96 -0.28 -7.44
CA LEU A 225 -19.49 -0.07 -6.07
C LEU A 225 -20.27 -0.95 -5.10
N VAL A 226 -19.54 -1.75 -4.31
CA VAL A 226 -20.08 -2.49 -3.16
C VAL A 226 -19.39 -1.96 -1.92
N ALA A 227 -20.08 -1.22 -1.08
CA ALA A 227 -19.49 -0.59 0.10
C ALA A 227 -20.54 -0.35 1.19
N ASN A 228 -20.06 0.05 2.36
CA ASN A 228 -20.91 0.34 3.51
C ASN A 228 -22.03 1.32 3.15
N SER A 229 -23.23 1.06 3.68
CA SER A 229 -24.43 1.89 3.44
C SER A 229 -24.32 3.32 4.00
N LYS A 230 -23.40 3.55 4.96
CA LYS A 230 -23.14 4.88 5.55
C LYS A 230 -22.23 5.74 4.68
N ILE A 231 -22.61 5.95 3.43
CA ILE A 231 -21.88 6.81 2.51
C ILE A 231 -22.35 8.26 2.65
N ASN A 232 -21.42 9.19 2.88
CA ASN A 232 -21.71 10.62 3.06
C ASN A 232 -21.49 11.44 1.79
N LYS A 233 -21.01 10.85 0.69
CA LYS A 233 -20.67 11.57 -0.53
C LYS A 233 -21.47 11.12 -1.71
N ASN A 234 -21.66 12.06 -2.62
CA ASN A 234 -22.19 11.76 -3.92
C ASN A 234 -21.27 10.77 -4.65
N ILE A 235 -21.82 9.63 -5.06
CA ILE A 235 -21.13 8.54 -5.75
C ILE A 235 -21.57 8.47 -7.21
N GLU A 236 -21.92 9.60 -7.84
CA GLU A 236 -22.35 9.68 -9.26
C GLU A 236 -21.34 9.07 -10.24
N TRP A 237 -20.07 8.95 -9.84
CA TRP A 237 -19.05 8.23 -10.59
C TRP A 237 -19.28 6.71 -10.65
N ALA A 238 -20.09 6.14 -9.74
CA ALA A 238 -20.44 4.72 -9.78
C ALA A 238 -21.66 4.51 -10.67
N TYR A 239 -21.56 3.59 -11.61
CA TYR A 239 -22.68 3.18 -12.47
C TYR A 239 -23.81 2.55 -11.68
N LYS A 240 -23.46 1.75 -10.65
CA LYS A 240 -24.41 1.19 -9.69
C LYS A 240 -23.74 1.03 -8.32
N PHE A 241 -24.48 1.32 -7.28
CA PHE A 241 -24.06 1.16 -5.90
C PHE A 241 -24.89 0.07 -5.21
N PHE A 242 -24.19 -0.83 -4.52
CA PHE A 242 -24.75 -1.87 -3.67
C PHE A 242 -24.36 -1.57 -2.22
N PRO A 243 -25.29 -1.01 -1.43
CA PRO A 243 -25.04 -0.75 -0.03
C PRO A 243 -24.97 -2.06 0.75
N VAL A 244 -23.98 -2.18 1.63
CA VAL A 244 -23.86 -3.30 2.56
C VAL A 244 -23.87 -2.79 4.01
N PRO A 245 -24.54 -3.49 4.94
CA PRO A 245 -24.59 -3.08 6.33
C PRO A 245 -23.26 -3.39 7.04
N ASP A 246 -22.98 -2.70 8.16
CA ASP A 246 -21.84 -3.01 9.04
C ASP A 246 -21.92 -4.45 9.58
N THR A 247 -23.13 -4.99 9.72
CA THR A 247 -23.41 -6.33 10.23
C THR A 247 -23.37 -7.42 9.15
N LEU A 248 -22.85 -7.12 7.95
CA LEU A 248 -22.83 -8.08 6.84
C LEU A 248 -22.12 -9.39 7.20
N VAL A 249 -20.99 -9.31 7.89
CA VAL A 249 -20.19 -10.49 8.28
C VAL A 249 -20.96 -11.35 9.29
N ASP A 250 -21.56 -10.72 10.31
CA ASP A 250 -22.32 -11.42 11.34
C ASP A 250 -23.58 -12.11 10.78
N ASN A 251 -24.25 -11.42 9.87
CA ASN A 251 -25.52 -11.85 9.31
C ASN A 251 -25.37 -12.29 7.84
N TRP A 252 -24.25 -12.91 7.51
CA TRP A 252 -23.91 -13.31 6.15
C TRP A 252 -24.99 -14.16 5.49
N GLU A 253 -25.50 -15.17 6.18
CA GLU A 253 -26.52 -16.06 5.65
C GLU A 253 -27.83 -15.34 5.32
N HIS A 254 -28.12 -14.24 6.02
CA HIS A 254 -29.32 -13.43 5.78
C HIS A 254 -29.14 -12.53 4.55
N TYR A 255 -28.01 -11.85 4.44
CA TYR A 255 -27.79 -10.84 3.38
C TYR A 255 -27.20 -11.40 2.09
N SER A 256 -26.37 -12.44 2.18
CA SER A 256 -25.61 -12.92 1.04
C SER A 256 -26.44 -13.47 -0.12
N PRO A 257 -27.59 -14.14 0.08
CA PRO A 257 -28.34 -14.71 -1.06
C PRO A 257 -28.84 -13.62 -2.02
N SER A 258 -29.47 -12.56 -1.51
CA SER A 258 -29.96 -11.47 -2.36
C SER A 258 -28.82 -10.65 -2.96
N LEU A 259 -27.81 -10.32 -2.15
CA LEU A 259 -26.64 -9.56 -2.59
C LEU A 259 -25.89 -10.27 -3.71
N LEU A 260 -25.57 -11.55 -3.51
CA LEU A 260 -24.84 -12.34 -4.51
C LEU A 260 -25.68 -12.57 -5.77
N PHE A 261 -26.98 -12.77 -5.64
CA PHE A 261 -27.86 -12.89 -6.79
C PHE A 261 -27.85 -11.62 -7.64
N GLU A 262 -28.07 -10.46 -7.03
CA GLU A 262 -28.08 -9.19 -7.75
C GLU A 262 -26.74 -8.86 -8.39
N LEU A 263 -25.63 -9.08 -7.65
CA LEU A 263 -24.27 -8.87 -8.18
C LEU A 263 -23.96 -9.83 -9.32
N SER A 264 -24.41 -11.08 -9.24
CA SER A 264 -24.23 -12.09 -10.30
C SER A 264 -24.96 -11.70 -11.58
N GLU A 265 -26.20 -11.21 -11.50
CA GLU A 265 -26.94 -10.73 -12.67
C GLU A 265 -26.21 -9.58 -13.39
N ILE A 266 -25.60 -8.68 -12.62
CA ILE A 266 -24.81 -7.60 -13.21
C ILE A 266 -23.49 -8.12 -13.77
N ALA A 267 -22.82 -9.03 -13.06
CA ALA A 267 -21.53 -9.57 -13.48
C ALA A 267 -21.58 -10.37 -14.78
N LYS A 268 -22.74 -10.86 -15.20
CA LYS A 268 -22.94 -11.46 -16.54
C LYS A 268 -22.58 -10.49 -17.68
N LYS A 269 -22.68 -9.17 -17.44
CA LYS A 269 -22.27 -8.15 -18.40
C LYS A 269 -20.74 -8.06 -18.42
N LYS A 270 -20.18 -7.75 -19.59
CA LYS A 270 -18.73 -7.56 -19.77
C LYS A 270 -18.34 -6.10 -19.57
N ASN A 271 -17.03 -5.89 -19.42
CA ASN A 271 -16.42 -4.57 -19.32
C ASN A 271 -16.86 -3.78 -18.08
N LEU A 272 -17.06 -4.46 -16.96
CA LEU A 272 -17.34 -3.85 -15.68
C LEU A 272 -16.10 -3.87 -14.77
N ILE A 273 -16.02 -2.87 -13.88
CA ILE A 273 -15.07 -2.87 -12.77
C ILE A 273 -15.87 -2.88 -11.48
N PHE A 274 -15.60 -3.86 -10.62
CA PHE A 274 -16.20 -3.95 -9.30
C PHE A 274 -15.23 -3.42 -8.24
N PHE A 275 -15.61 -2.34 -7.59
CA PHE A 275 -14.94 -1.79 -6.42
C PHE A 275 -15.64 -2.33 -5.19
N ILE A 276 -14.96 -3.16 -4.42
CA ILE A 276 -15.56 -3.83 -3.27
C ILE A 276 -14.84 -3.41 -1.99
N SER A 277 -15.62 -2.97 -1.02
CA SER A 277 -15.18 -2.50 0.30
C SER A 277 -16.18 -3.00 1.36
N ALA A 278 -16.19 -4.33 1.57
CA ALA A 278 -17.15 -5.04 2.39
C ALA A 278 -16.47 -5.90 3.50
N GLY A 279 -15.27 -5.48 3.95
CA GLY A 279 -14.46 -6.25 4.90
C GLY A 279 -14.15 -7.66 4.37
N PRO A 280 -14.09 -8.69 5.23
CA PRO A 280 -13.82 -10.07 4.81
C PRO A 280 -14.80 -10.63 3.79
N SER A 281 -16.03 -10.10 3.74
CA SER A 281 -17.04 -10.50 2.73
C SER A 281 -16.61 -10.16 1.31
N SER A 282 -15.73 -9.16 1.11
CA SER A 282 -15.19 -8.80 -0.21
C SER A 282 -14.57 -10.01 -0.92
N ASN A 283 -13.81 -10.81 -0.19
CA ASN A 283 -13.13 -11.98 -0.74
C ASN A 283 -14.12 -13.05 -1.22
N ILE A 284 -15.18 -13.28 -0.45
CA ILE A 284 -16.22 -14.24 -0.80
C ILE A 284 -17.02 -13.73 -2.01
N ILE A 285 -17.40 -12.45 -2.02
CA ILE A 285 -18.12 -11.82 -3.13
C ILE A 285 -17.30 -11.96 -4.42
N ILE A 286 -16.04 -11.55 -4.41
CA ILE A 286 -15.16 -11.61 -5.59
C ILE A 286 -15.02 -13.05 -6.08
N SER A 287 -14.78 -13.99 -5.18
CA SER A 287 -14.63 -15.41 -5.51
C SER A 287 -15.88 -15.97 -6.23
N ASN A 288 -17.09 -15.56 -5.81
CA ASN A 288 -18.32 -15.96 -6.48
C ASN A 288 -18.47 -15.29 -7.86
N LEU A 289 -18.18 -13.99 -7.96
CA LEU A 289 -18.36 -13.25 -9.22
C LEU A 289 -17.41 -13.69 -10.31
N ILE A 290 -16.18 -14.10 -9.98
CA ILE A 290 -15.22 -14.66 -10.94
C ILE A 290 -15.76 -15.93 -11.60
N LYS A 291 -16.45 -16.76 -10.82
CA LYS A 291 -17.07 -18.00 -11.32
C LYS A 291 -18.19 -17.71 -12.35
N ILE A 292 -18.82 -16.53 -12.23
CA ILE A 292 -19.87 -16.07 -13.16
C ILE A 292 -19.26 -15.49 -14.44
N ASN A 293 -18.28 -14.59 -14.27
CA ASN A 293 -17.63 -13.93 -15.41
C ASN A 293 -16.21 -13.45 -15.07
N SER A 294 -15.21 -14.14 -15.58
CA SER A 294 -13.79 -13.79 -15.37
C SER A 294 -13.31 -12.65 -16.32
N GLU A 295 -14.16 -12.13 -17.22
CA GLU A 295 -13.78 -11.05 -18.14
C GLU A 295 -13.97 -9.64 -17.54
N ASN A 296 -14.48 -9.53 -16.33
CA ASN A 296 -14.57 -8.29 -15.58
C ASN A 296 -13.34 -8.08 -14.71
N ILE A 297 -13.25 -6.89 -14.10
CA ILE A 297 -12.24 -6.56 -13.11
C ILE A 297 -12.90 -6.51 -11.72
N TYR A 298 -12.34 -7.22 -10.76
CA TYR A 298 -12.85 -7.30 -9.39
C TYR A 298 -11.75 -6.95 -8.40
N ILE A 299 -11.96 -5.92 -7.57
CA ILE A 299 -10.92 -5.44 -6.65
C ILE A 299 -11.50 -5.24 -5.25
N ASP A 300 -10.91 -5.92 -4.29
CA ASP A 300 -11.08 -5.59 -2.88
C ASP A 300 -10.19 -4.39 -2.53
N PHE A 301 -10.80 -3.24 -2.34
CA PHE A 301 -10.12 -2.04 -1.87
C PHE A 301 -10.10 -1.93 -0.34
N GLY A 302 -11.00 -2.64 0.36
CA GLY A 302 -11.20 -2.46 1.79
C GLY A 302 -11.41 -1.00 2.15
N SER A 303 -10.87 -0.54 3.27
CA SER A 303 -11.00 0.84 3.73
C SER A 303 -10.23 1.88 2.90
N SER A 304 -9.41 1.47 1.91
CA SER A 304 -8.60 2.41 1.13
C SER A 304 -9.41 3.39 0.27
N ILE A 305 -10.68 3.09 -0.02
CA ILE A 305 -11.59 3.99 -0.78
C ILE A 305 -12.55 4.81 0.11
N GLU A 306 -12.42 4.73 1.43
CA GLU A 306 -13.30 5.51 2.33
C GLU A 306 -13.20 7.02 2.10
N PHE A 307 -12.05 7.53 1.68
CA PHE A 307 -11.87 8.94 1.39
C PHE A 307 -12.77 9.45 0.24
N ILE A 308 -13.14 8.60 -0.72
CA ILE A 308 -14.07 8.95 -1.79
C ILE A 308 -15.51 8.59 -1.45
N THR A 309 -15.75 7.62 -0.60
CA THR A 309 -17.09 7.19 -0.22
C THR A 309 -17.61 7.92 1.02
N LYS A 310 -16.79 8.08 2.04
CA LYS A 310 -17.16 8.74 3.31
C LYS A 310 -16.62 10.17 3.42
N GLY A 311 -15.55 10.51 2.66
CA GLY A 311 -14.87 11.79 2.74
C GLY A 311 -13.76 11.85 3.79
N TYR A 312 -13.57 10.80 4.56
CA TYR A 312 -12.50 10.64 5.56
C TYR A 312 -12.08 9.18 5.61
N SER A 313 -10.96 8.90 6.25
CA SER A 313 -10.53 7.52 6.52
C SER A 313 -10.73 7.20 8.00
N THR A 314 -11.30 6.01 8.27
CA THR A 314 -11.43 5.49 9.64
C THR A 314 -10.12 4.90 10.17
N ARG A 315 -9.10 4.74 9.31
CA ARG A 315 -7.85 4.08 9.65
C ARG A 315 -6.75 5.05 10.04
N SER A 316 -6.11 4.81 11.17
CA SER A 316 -5.01 5.63 11.68
C SER A 316 -3.71 5.50 10.89
N TYR A 317 -3.58 4.51 10.03
CA TYR A 317 -2.38 4.28 9.21
C TYR A 317 -2.38 5.03 7.87
N PHE A 318 -3.45 5.68 7.51
CA PHE A 318 -3.47 6.65 6.43
C PHE A 318 -2.94 7.99 6.96
N PRO A 319 -2.18 8.61 6.36
CA PRO A 319 -0.93 9.00 5.80
C PRO A 319 0.25 9.08 6.77
N LYS A 320 0.35 8.25 7.82
CA LYS A 320 1.45 8.35 8.79
C LYS A 320 2.71 7.68 8.25
N GLU A 321 3.75 8.48 8.08
CA GLU A 321 5.10 8.15 7.61
C GLU A 321 5.83 7.03 8.37
N LYS A 322 5.27 6.50 9.46
CA LYS A 322 5.95 5.58 10.38
C LYS A 322 6.08 4.13 9.91
N PHE A 323 5.41 3.73 8.84
CA PHE A 323 5.58 2.38 8.31
C PHE A 323 6.77 2.35 7.36
N SER A 324 7.89 1.80 7.83
CA SER A 324 9.11 1.78 7.05
C SER A 324 8.91 0.97 5.75
N LYS A 325 9.21 1.64 4.65
CA LYS A 325 9.29 1.10 3.29
C LYS A 325 10.02 -0.23 3.20
N LYS A 326 11.10 -0.36 3.99
CA LYS A 326 11.98 -1.53 4.01
C LYS A 326 11.34 -2.82 4.50
N SER A 327 10.31 -2.76 5.33
CA SER A 327 9.78 -3.96 5.98
C SER A 327 8.93 -4.84 5.07
N CYS A 328 8.12 -4.22 4.18
CA CYS A 328 7.30 -4.97 3.22
C CYS A 328 8.11 -5.47 2.02
N GLU A 329 8.96 -4.60 1.44
CA GLU A 329 9.78 -4.94 0.27
C GLU A 329 10.78 -6.07 0.55
N THR A 330 11.46 -6.03 1.70
CA THR A 330 12.48 -7.05 2.03
C THR A 330 11.91 -8.40 2.38
N PHE A 331 10.62 -8.50 2.74
CA PHE A 331 10.03 -9.79 3.08
C PHE A 331 9.82 -10.66 1.83
N ILE A 332 9.24 -10.14 0.78
CA ILE A 332 9.00 -10.90 -0.45
C ILE A 332 10.32 -11.26 -1.13
N LEU A 333 11.31 -10.36 -1.12
CA LEU A 333 12.61 -10.61 -1.73
C LEU A 333 13.48 -11.64 -0.98
N LYS A 334 13.53 -11.55 0.35
CA LYS A 334 14.35 -12.48 1.17
C LYS A 334 13.74 -13.87 1.30
N ASN A 335 12.44 -14.01 1.14
CA ASN A 335 11.74 -15.27 1.31
C ASN A 335 11.30 -15.91 -0.01
N LYS A 336 12.02 -15.65 -1.10
CA LYS A 336 11.85 -16.42 -2.36
C LYS A 336 11.74 -17.93 -2.10
N MET A 337 12.50 -18.47 -1.12
CA MET A 337 12.47 -19.86 -0.73
C MET A 337 11.31 -20.27 0.18
N LEU A 338 10.60 -19.34 0.83
CA LEU A 338 9.51 -19.67 1.76
C LEU A 338 8.14 -19.70 1.09
N ILE A 339 8.03 -19.11 -0.10
CA ILE A 339 6.83 -19.18 -0.93
C ILE A 339 6.80 -20.48 -1.75
N TYR A 340 7.98 -21.10 -1.94
CA TYR A 340 8.17 -22.34 -2.73
C TYR A 340 8.24 -23.63 -1.89
N LYS A 341 7.97 -23.58 -0.62
CA LYS A 341 7.84 -24.73 0.26
C LYS A 341 6.49 -24.60 0.95
#